data_7d98cd8fe30651c0e9942b6487ddab78
#
_entry.id   7d98cd8fe30651c0e9942b6487ddab78
#
_cell.length_a   1.000
_cell.length_b   1.000
_cell.length_c   1.000
_cell.angle_alpha   90.00
_cell.angle_beta   90.00
_cell.angle_gamma   90.00
#
_symmetry.space_group_name_H-M   'P 1'
#
loop_
_entity.id
_entity.type
_entity.pdbx_description
1 polymer ?
#
loop_
_entity_poly.entity_id
_entity_poly.type
_entity_poly.pdbx_seq_one_letter_code
_entity_poly.pdbx_strand_id
1 'polypeptide(L)' 'MPSKATFQVYRDEADEWRWRLVHDNGNIIADSGEGYDRRQTAIKGVESVKSNALDAPVEEVDDPVDGGE' A
#
# COMPACT_ATOMS: atom_id res chain seq x y z
N MET A 1 -11.72 -6.08 17.23
CA MET A 1 -10.73 -7.14 17.06
C MET A 1 -9.51 -6.62 16.34
N PRO A 2 -8.33 -6.82 16.85
CA PRO A 2 -7.16 -6.30 16.20
C PRO A 2 -6.92 -7.00 14.88
N SER A 3 -6.45 -6.25 13.93
CA SER A 3 -6.12 -6.78 12.63
C SER A 3 -4.81 -7.56 12.73
N LYS A 4 -4.62 -8.50 11.84
CA LYS A 4 -3.37 -9.21 11.74
C LYS A 4 -2.38 -8.48 10.86
N ALA A 5 -2.66 -7.25 10.49
CA ALA A 5 -1.78 -6.48 9.64
C ALA A 5 -1.72 -5.04 10.14
N THR A 6 -0.64 -4.38 9.82
CA THR A 6 -0.40 -3.01 10.26
C THR A 6 0.09 -2.19 9.09
N PHE A 7 -0.47 -1.00 8.92
CA PHE A 7 0.08 -0.05 7.97
C PHE A 7 1.26 0.65 8.62
N GLN A 8 2.35 0.73 7.89
CA GLN A 8 3.54 1.45 8.34
C GLN A 8 3.79 2.59 7.37
N VAL A 9 3.98 3.78 7.90
CA VAL A 9 4.32 4.95 7.10
C VAL A 9 5.77 5.28 7.42
N TYR A 10 6.59 5.41 6.40
CA TYR A 10 8.02 5.56 6.60
C TYR A 10 8.64 6.42 5.51
N ARG A 11 9.85 6.89 5.74
CA ARG A 11 10.63 7.61 4.73
C ARG A 11 11.64 6.65 4.12
N ASP A 12 11.78 6.70 2.82
CA ASP A 12 12.70 5.81 2.13
C ASP A 12 14.05 6.48 1.95
N GLU A 13 14.94 5.82 1.25
CA GLU A 13 16.29 6.32 1.06
C GLU A 13 16.32 7.56 0.19
N ALA A 14 15.31 7.79 -0.60
CA ALA A 14 15.21 8.99 -1.42
C ALA A 14 14.53 10.12 -0.65
N ASP A 15 14.30 9.91 0.65
CA ASP A 15 13.72 10.92 1.49
C ASP A 15 12.27 11.21 1.14
N GLU A 16 11.59 10.22 0.59
CA GLU A 16 10.19 10.33 0.26
C GLU A 16 9.37 9.48 1.21
N TRP A 17 8.14 9.88 1.43
CA TRP A 17 7.24 9.16 2.32
C TRP A 17 6.55 8.04 1.57
N ARG A 18 6.46 6.88 2.22
CA ARG A 18 5.81 5.71 1.65
C ARG A 18 5.01 5.01 2.71
N TRP A 19 4.13 4.12 2.31
CA TRP A 19 3.45 3.25 3.26
C TRP A 19 3.51 1.81 2.76
N ARG A 20 3.37 0.91 3.69
CA ARG A 20 3.26 -0.51 3.37
C ARG A 20 2.33 -1.15 4.38
N LEU A 21 1.69 -2.25 3.99
CA LEU A 21 0.83 -3.03 4.86
C LEU A 21 1.54 -4.33 5.15
N VAL A 22 1.84 -4.58 6.41
CA VAL A 22 2.66 -5.71 6.81
C VAL A 22 1.84 -6.63 7.68
N HIS A 23 1.81 -7.91 7.32
CA HIS A 23 1.16 -8.93 8.12
C HIS A 23 1.98 -9.20 9.37
N ASP A 24 1.35 -9.68 10.42
CA ASP A 24 2.04 -9.89 11.69
C ASP A 24 3.09 -11.01 11.59
N ASN A 25 3.10 -11.78 10.51
CA ASN A 25 4.17 -12.76 10.28
C ASN A 25 5.35 -12.15 9.53
N GLY A 26 5.32 -10.84 9.28
CA GLY A 26 6.42 -10.15 8.64
C GLY A 26 6.32 -9.97 7.14
N ASN A 27 5.33 -10.59 6.51
CA ASN A 27 5.19 -10.47 5.07
C ASN A 27 4.56 -9.14 4.69
N ILE A 28 5.06 -8.55 3.61
CA ILE A 28 4.47 -7.32 3.09
C ILE A 28 3.31 -7.70 2.19
N ILE A 29 2.12 -7.27 2.54
CA ILE A 29 0.92 -7.57 1.79
C ILE A 29 0.76 -6.59 0.64
N ALA A 30 1.08 -5.33 0.87
CA ALA A 30 0.88 -4.27 -0.11
C ALA A 30 1.78 -3.10 0.25
N ASP A 31 2.02 -2.24 -0.72
CA ASP A 31 2.75 -1.00 -0.43
C ASP A 31 2.24 0.10 -1.35
N SER A 32 2.74 1.32 -1.14
CA SER A 32 2.24 2.46 -1.88
C SER A 32 2.65 2.48 -3.34
N GLY A 33 3.73 1.79 -3.66
CA GLY A 33 4.22 1.75 -5.03
C GLY A 33 4.90 3.04 -5.48
N GLU A 34 4.78 4.11 -4.74
CA GLU A 34 5.41 5.37 -5.09
C GLU A 34 5.73 6.14 -3.83
N GLY A 35 6.60 7.12 -3.97
CA GLY A 35 6.95 7.98 -2.86
C GLY A 35 6.23 9.30 -2.96
N TYR A 36 5.97 9.90 -1.80
CA TYR A 36 5.28 11.17 -1.70
C TYR A 36 6.17 12.18 -1.02
N ASP A 37 5.99 13.45 -1.38
CA ASP A 37 6.77 14.51 -0.77
C ASP A 37 6.41 14.74 0.68
N ARG A 38 5.19 14.46 1.05
CA ARG A 38 4.70 14.80 2.38
C ARG A 38 4.17 13.58 3.09
N ARG A 39 4.42 13.54 4.39
CA ARG A 39 3.91 12.48 5.24
C ARG A 39 2.40 12.37 5.15
N GLN A 40 1.73 13.52 5.13
CA GLN A 40 0.27 13.53 5.13
C GLN A 40 -0.31 12.93 3.85
N THR A 41 0.39 13.09 2.73
CA THR A 41 -0.06 12.49 1.48
C THR A 41 0.00 10.97 1.56
N ALA A 42 1.05 10.44 2.17
CA ALA A 42 1.14 8.99 2.36
C ALA A 42 0.03 8.49 3.27
N ILE A 43 -0.29 9.24 4.32
CA ILE A 43 -1.36 8.85 5.24
C ILE A 43 -2.71 8.88 4.55
N LYS A 44 -2.93 9.84 3.66
CA LYS A 44 -4.18 9.88 2.90
C LYS A 44 -4.29 8.65 2.00
N GLY A 45 -3.17 8.18 1.46
CA GLY A 45 -3.18 6.95 0.70
C GLY A 45 -3.60 5.75 1.54
N VAL A 46 -3.10 5.67 2.76
CA VAL A 46 -3.49 4.61 3.68
C VAL A 46 -4.99 4.68 3.94
N GLU A 47 -5.51 5.88 4.18
CA GLU A 47 -6.93 6.02 4.47
C GLU A 47 -7.78 5.65 3.28
N SER A 48 -7.32 5.97 2.08
CA SER A 48 -8.03 5.59 0.88
C SER A 48 -8.12 4.08 0.73
N VAL A 49 -7.01 3.39 1.00
CA VAL A 49 -7.00 1.93 0.94
C VAL A 49 -7.97 1.36 1.98
N LYS A 50 -7.92 1.89 3.19
CA LYS A 50 -8.78 1.39 4.26
C LYS A 50 -10.27 1.60 3.93
N SER A 51 -10.58 2.70 3.25
CA SER A 51 -11.97 3.01 2.93
C SER A 51 -12.50 2.22 1.75
N ASN A 52 -11.63 1.85 0.83
CA ASN A 52 -12.09 1.29 -0.44
C ASN A 52 -11.76 -0.18 -0.64
N ALA A 53 -10.72 -0.68 0.01
CA ALA A 53 -10.22 -2.00 -0.34
C ALA A 53 -11.13 -3.13 0.12
N LEU A 54 -11.80 -2.97 1.25
CA LEU A 54 -12.60 -4.05 1.81
C LEU A 54 -13.70 -4.47 0.84
N ASP A 55 -14.35 -3.50 0.20
CA ASP A 55 -15.44 -3.79 -0.70
C ASP A 55 -15.02 -3.85 -2.16
N ALA A 56 -13.75 -3.70 -2.44
CA ALA A 56 -13.29 -3.68 -3.82
C ALA A 56 -13.42 -5.07 -4.43
N PRO A 57 -14.07 -5.19 -5.57
CA PRO A 57 -14.20 -6.51 -6.19
C PRO A 57 -12.90 -6.94 -6.82
N VAL A 58 -12.77 -8.22 -7.01
CA VAL A 58 -11.61 -8.78 -7.72
C VAL A 58 -12.02 -8.93 -9.17
N GLU A 59 -11.21 -8.34 -10.05
CA GLU A 59 -11.49 -8.39 -11.45
C GLU A 59 -10.29 -9.01 -12.15
N GLU A 60 -10.51 -10.01 -12.94
CA GLU A 60 -9.43 -10.64 -13.67
C GLU A 60 -9.35 -9.98 -15.03
N VAL A 61 -8.26 -9.32 -15.31
CA VAL A 61 -8.13 -8.59 -16.57
C VAL A 61 -7.12 -9.26 -17.46
N ASP A 62 -7.37 -9.20 -18.75
CA ASP A 62 -6.48 -9.79 -19.71
C ASP A 62 -5.57 -8.67 -20.19
N ASP A 63 -4.70 -8.23 -19.34
CA ASP A 63 -3.89 -7.08 -19.61
C ASP A 63 -2.46 -7.51 -19.83
N PRO A 64 -1.90 -7.27 -20.99
CA PRO A 64 -0.54 -7.68 -21.24
C PRO A 64 0.37 -6.80 -20.44
N VAL A 65 0.59 -7.16 -19.28
CA VAL A 65 1.44 -6.46 -18.45
C VAL A 65 2.76 -6.48 -18.95
N ASP A 66 3.28 -5.50 -19.16
CA ASP A 66 4.53 -5.51 -19.59
C ASP A 66 5.43 -5.48 -18.62
N GLY A 67 5.30 -5.79 -18.15
CA GLY A 67 6.17 -5.96 -17.30
C GLY A 67 7.00 -6.58 -17.22
N GLY A 68 6.89 -6.69 -17.53
CA GLY A 68 7.35 -7.35 -17.63
C GLY A 68 7.76 -7.84 -18.08
N GLU A 69 7.38 -7.75 -18.42
CA GLU A 69 7.60 -8.29 -18.84
C GLU A 69 8.07 -8.61 -18.98
#